data_af19b8b9bad08c15bf6e21532333abca
#
_entry.id   af19b8b9bad08c15bf6e21532333abca
#
_cell.length_a   1.000
_cell.length_b   1.000
_cell.length_c   1.000
_cell.angle_alpha   90.00
_cell.angle_beta   90.00
_cell.angle_gamma   90.00
#
_symmetry.space_group_name_H-M   'P 1'
#
loop_
_entity.id
_entity.type
_entity.pdbx_description
1 polymer ?
#
loop_
_entity_poly.entity_id
_entity_poly.type
_entity_poly.pdbx_seq_one_letter_code
_entity_poly.pdbx_strand_id
1 'polypeptide(L)'
;TLDGKTDLPDGLRQWITGPAARADGHHWRAQACAILTGVGTVKEDDPTLNVRDVKTERQPWKIIVDSKLETPLNANVLKNLDQSGVILVCASLDSEASQEKAKAFENIGVQVIAMANTHGKVDLPKLFAYLAQEHHMNEIHVEAGFKLNGSLLREDCVDELLLYYAPFFMGEGIGMAN
;
A
#
# COMPACT_ATOMS: atom_id res chain seq x y z
N THR A 1 14.39 12.96 0.55
CA THR A 1 15.39 14.03 0.75
C THR A 1 16.33 13.69 1.89
N LEU A 2 17.46 14.44 2.06
CA LEU A 2 18.43 14.21 3.14
C LEU A 2 17.88 14.53 4.55
N ASP A 3 16.87 15.37 4.64
CA ASP A 3 16.13 15.70 5.87
C ASP A 3 14.90 14.82 6.12
N GLY A 4 14.80 13.67 5.43
CA GLY A 4 13.77 12.67 5.64
C GLY A 4 12.37 13.07 5.17
N LYS A 5 12.26 14.07 4.30
CA LYS A 5 11.00 14.49 3.72
C LYS A 5 10.67 13.69 2.46
N THR A 6 9.44 13.25 2.35
CA THR A 6 8.95 12.39 1.26
C THR A 6 7.93 13.09 0.37
N ASP A 7 7.35 14.20 0.84
CA ASP A 7 6.35 14.95 0.07
C ASP A 7 6.32 16.42 0.51
N LEU A 8 5.80 17.30 -0.35
CA LEU A 8 5.59 18.72 -0.08
C LEU A 8 4.28 18.92 0.70
N PRO A 9 4.21 19.96 1.58
CA PRO A 9 3.02 20.19 2.40
C PRO A 9 1.81 20.69 1.59
N ASP A 10 2.04 21.23 0.39
CA ASP A 10 1.02 21.80 -0.49
C ASP A 10 0.41 20.80 -1.50
N GLY A 11 0.82 19.52 -1.42
CA GLY A 11 0.35 18.45 -2.30
C GLY A 11 0.85 18.57 -3.75
N LEU A 12 1.81 19.44 -4.01
CA LEU A 12 2.48 19.50 -5.32
C LEU A 12 3.32 18.25 -5.52
N ARG A 13 2.91 17.43 -6.47
CA ARG A 13 3.65 16.21 -6.83
C ARG A 13 4.94 16.55 -7.55
N GLN A 14 6.04 16.16 -6.96
CA GLN A 14 7.35 16.30 -7.56
C GLN A 14 8.14 15.00 -7.44
N TRP A 15 8.78 14.62 -8.53
CA TRP A 15 9.71 13.50 -8.49
C TRP A 15 10.95 13.88 -7.66
N ILE A 16 11.07 13.30 -6.47
CA ILE A 16 12.19 13.53 -5.56
C ILE A 16 13.41 12.72 -6.00
N THR A 17 13.20 11.45 -6.38
CA THR A 17 14.26 10.52 -6.79
C THR A 17 14.37 10.40 -8.30
N GLY A 18 15.58 10.09 -8.77
CA GLY A 18 15.88 9.98 -10.21
C GLY A 18 15.34 8.69 -10.86
N PRO A 19 15.44 8.57 -12.21
CA PRO A 19 14.93 7.42 -12.95
C PRO A 19 15.55 6.08 -12.51
N ALA A 20 16.85 6.07 -12.17
CA ALA A 20 17.52 4.86 -11.71
C ALA A 20 16.90 4.30 -10.40
N ALA A 21 16.62 5.17 -9.42
CA ALA A 21 15.97 4.77 -8.18
C ALA A 21 14.55 4.23 -8.43
N ARG A 22 13.81 4.83 -9.38
CA ARG A 22 12.48 4.33 -9.76
C ARG A 22 12.54 2.96 -10.44
N ALA A 23 13.50 2.75 -11.33
CA ALA A 23 13.71 1.46 -11.98
C ALA A 23 14.07 0.37 -10.95
N ASP A 24 14.93 0.70 -9.99
CA ASP A 24 15.27 -0.20 -8.88
C ASP A 24 14.04 -0.53 -8.02
N GLY A 25 13.19 0.45 -7.71
CA GLY A 25 11.91 0.20 -7.05
C GLY A 25 11.02 -0.80 -7.80
N HIS A 26 11.02 -0.78 -9.14
CA HIS A 26 10.30 -1.79 -9.93
C HIS A 26 10.95 -3.18 -9.88
N HIS A 27 12.26 -3.30 -9.64
CA HIS A 27 12.90 -4.59 -9.36
C HIS A 27 12.40 -5.18 -8.04
N TRP A 28 12.30 -4.37 -6.99
CA TRP A 28 11.73 -4.79 -5.70
C TRP A 28 10.28 -5.22 -5.82
N ARG A 29 9.45 -4.47 -6.54
CA ARG A 29 8.07 -4.88 -6.85
C ARG A 29 8.01 -6.23 -7.56
N ALA A 30 8.91 -6.48 -8.52
CA ALA A 30 8.93 -7.71 -9.30
C ALA A 30 9.31 -8.95 -8.46
N GLN A 31 10.10 -8.78 -7.42
CA GLN A 31 10.49 -9.84 -6.49
C GLN A 31 9.38 -10.15 -5.49
N ALA A 32 8.73 -9.14 -4.96
CA ALA A 32 7.71 -9.27 -3.92
C ALA A 32 6.52 -10.15 -4.33
N CYS A 33 5.92 -10.85 -3.37
CA CYS A 33 4.67 -11.56 -3.55
C CYS A 33 3.49 -10.57 -3.67
N ALA A 34 3.54 -9.48 -2.90
CA ALA A 34 2.53 -8.44 -2.90
C ALA A 34 3.13 -7.04 -2.68
N ILE A 35 2.43 -6.03 -3.17
CA ILE A 35 2.65 -4.62 -2.83
C ILE A 35 1.54 -4.20 -1.88
N LEU A 36 1.91 -3.69 -0.70
CA LEU A 36 0.98 -3.20 0.31
C LEU A 36 0.97 -1.67 0.32
N THR A 37 -0.20 -1.08 0.32
CA THR A 37 -0.40 0.37 0.43
C THR A 37 -1.55 0.72 1.37
N GLY A 38 -1.67 2.00 1.71
CA GLY A 38 -2.80 2.54 2.46
C GLY A 38 -3.79 3.29 1.58
N VAL A 39 -5.05 3.39 2.02
CA VAL A 39 -6.09 4.14 1.33
C VAL A 39 -5.73 5.60 1.07
N GLY A 40 -4.92 6.22 1.94
CA GLY A 40 -4.42 7.58 1.72
C GLY A 40 -3.68 7.69 0.40
N THR A 41 -2.68 6.84 0.17
CA THR A 41 -1.92 6.78 -1.09
C THR A 41 -2.81 6.50 -2.30
N VAL A 42 -3.82 5.61 -2.15
CA VAL A 42 -4.77 5.34 -3.24
C VAL A 42 -5.57 6.58 -3.60
N LYS A 43 -6.05 7.35 -2.61
CA LYS A 43 -6.86 8.55 -2.82
C LYS A 43 -6.05 9.75 -3.35
N GLU A 44 -4.80 9.87 -2.90
CA GLU A 44 -3.93 10.99 -3.25
C GLU A 44 -3.22 10.77 -4.58
N ASP A 45 -2.69 9.57 -4.83
CA ASP A 45 -1.82 9.27 -5.96
C ASP A 45 -2.50 8.47 -7.07
N ASP A 46 -3.62 7.83 -6.78
CA ASP A 46 -4.32 6.91 -7.69
C ASP A 46 -3.36 5.95 -8.44
N PRO A 47 -2.48 5.25 -7.70
CA PRO A 47 -1.42 4.46 -8.29
C PRO A 47 -1.95 3.18 -8.91
N THR A 48 -1.26 2.66 -9.92
CA THR A 48 -1.55 1.33 -10.48
C THR A 48 -0.92 0.19 -9.68
N LEU A 49 0.16 0.45 -8.94
CA LEU A 49 0.94 -0.52 -8.15
C LEU A 49 1.28 -1.79 -8.95
N ASN A 50 1.78 -1.62 -10.16
CA ASN A 50 2.20 -2.70 -11.04
C ASN A 50 3.69 -2.62 -11.35
N VAL A 51 4.26 -3.71 -11.83
CA VAL A 51 5.60 -3.76 -12.42
C VAL A 51 5.49 -3.40 -13.90
N ARG A 52 6.26 -2.39 -14.36
CA ARG A 52 6.25 -1.93 -15.76
C ARG A 52 7.62 -1.61 -16.35
N ASP A 53 8.56 -1.16 -15.52
CA ASP A 53 9.86 -0.67 -15.99
C ASP A 53 10.94 -1.76 -16.02
N VAL A 54 10.59 -2.98 -15.63
CA VAL A 54 11.47 -4.16 -15.65
C VAL A 54 10.70 -5.37 -16.18
N LYS A 55 11.43 -6.32 -16.76
CA LYS A 55 10.82 -7.56 -17.23
C LYS A 55 10.37 -8.41 -16.05
N THR A 56 9.12 -8.86 -16.06
CA THR A 56 8.56 -9.78 -15.07
C THR A 56 7.65 -10.81 -15.74
N GLU A 57 7.60 -12.01 -15.19
CA GLU A 57 6.70 -13.09 -15.64
C GLU A 57 5.35 -13.05 -14.91
N ARG A 58 5.26 -12.30 -13.79
CA ARG A 58 4.06 -12.15 -12.97
C ARG A 58 3.93 -10.73 -12.43
N GLN A 59 2.70 -10.33 -12.13
CA GLN A 59 2.43 -9.13 -11.34
C GLN A 59 2.26 -9.52 -9.86
N PRO A 60 2.79 -8.72 -8.91
CA PRO A 60 2.52 -8.93 -7.49
C PRO A 60 1.05 -8.67 -7.15
N TRP A 61 0.54 -9.33 -6.12
CA TRP A 61 -0.74 -8.99 -5.53
C TRP A 61 -0.72 -7.55 -5.00
N LYS A 62 -1.90 -6.95 -4.86
CA LYS A 62 -2.04 -5.61 -4.28
C LYS A 62 -2.86 -5.70 -3.00
N ILE A 63 -2.29 -5.20 -1.90
CA ILE A 63 -2.94 -5.20 -0.59
C ILE A 63 -3.25 -3.76 -0.21
N ILE A 64 -4.51 -3.45 0.03
CA ILE A 64 -4.94 -2.09 0.38
C ILE A 64 -5.43 -2.09 1.83
N VAL A 65 -4.72 -1.38 2.71
CA VAL A 65 -5.14 -1.16 4.10
C VAL A 65 -6.11 0.03 4.13
N ASP A 66 -7.39 -0.27 4.33
CA ASP A 66 -8.49 0.70 4.26
C ASP A 66 -9.54 0.42 5.34
N SER A 67 -9.28 0.87 6.56
CA SER A 67 -10.12 0.56 7.72
C SER A 67 -11.62 0.86 7.53
N LYS A 68 -12.01 1.75 6.62
CA LYS A 68 -13.38 2.24 6.44
C LYS A 68 -14.00 1.96 5.08
N LEU A 69 -13.30 1.23 4.21
CA LEU A 69 -13.71 1.01 2.82
C LEU A 69 -13.95 2.34 2.07
N GLU A 70 -12.95 3.20 2.09
CA GLU A 70 -12.97 4.52 1.43
C GLU A 70 -12.28 4.53 0.06
N THR A 71 -11.69 3.42 -0.35
CA THR A 71 -11.09 3.24 -1.68
C THR A 71 -12.14 3.50 -2.76
N PRO A 72 -11.87 4.38 -3.75
CA PRO A 72 -12.80 4.59 -4.86
C PRO A 72 -12.91 3.34 -5.74
N LEU A 73 -14.13 2.93 -6.11
CA LEU A 73 -14.36 1.76 -6.97
C LEU A 73 -13.73 1.88 -8.37
N ASN A 74 -13.43 3.10 -8.82
CA ASN A 74 -12.76 3.37 -10.09
C ASN A 74 -11.27 3.60 -9.98
N ALA A 75 -10.67 3.40 -8.79
CA ALA A 75 -9.24 3.59 -8.56
C ALA A 75 -8.38 2.73 -9.49
N ASN A 76 -7.24 3.29 -9.95
CA ASN A 76 -6.32 2.59 -10.87
C ASN A 76 -5.74 1.31 -10.28
N VAL A 77 -5.58 1.23 -8.96
CA VAL A 77 -5.10 0.03 -8.26
C VAL A 77 -6.04 -1.18 -8.46
N LEU A 78 -7.33 -0.95 -8.73
CA LEU A 78 -8.35 -1.98 -8.96
C LEU A 78 -8.44 -2.42 -10.42
N LYS A 79 -7.65 -1.86 -11.32
CA LYS A 79 -7.64 -2.26 -12.74
C LYS A 79 -6.76 -3.48 -12.98
N ASN A 80 -7.06 -4.23 -14.05
CA ASN A 80 -6.31 -5.42 -14.48
C ASN A 80 -6.28 -6.53 -13.42
N LEU A 81 -7.44 -6.83 -12.82
CA LEU A 81 -7.60 -7.87 -11.81
C LEU A 81 -7.29 -9.28 -12.35
N ASP A 82 -7.34 -9.46 -13.66
CA ASP A 82 -6.93 -10.67 -14.39
C ASP A 82 -5.41 -10.93 -14.32
N GLN A 83 -4.62 -9.88 -14.15
CA GLN A 83 -3.15 -9.96 -14.09
C GLN A 83 -2.62 -9.96 -12.65
N SER A 84 -3.35 -9.37 -11.71
CA SER A 84 -2.91 -9.16 -10.33
C SER A 84 -4.12 -9.14 -9.40
N GLY A 85 -4.20 -10.09 -8.46
CA GLY A 85 -5.24 -10.09 -7.44
C GLY A 85 -5.15 -8.87 -6.52
N VAL A 86 -6.29 -8.45 -5.98
CA VAL A 86 -6.39 -7.36 -5.02
C VAL A 86 -7.10 -7.84 -3.76
N ILE A 87 -6.48 -7.57 -2.60
CA ILE A 87 -7.08 -7.76 -1.29
C ILE A 87 -7.26 -6.39 -0.64
N LEU A 88 -8.49 -6.05 -0.28
CA LEU A 88 -8.82 -4.85 0.47
C LEU A 88 -9.11 -5.25 1.91
N VAL A 89 -8.37 -4.65 2.85
CA VAL A 89 -8.45 -5.01 4.27
C VAL A 89 -9.09 -3.87 5.04
N CYS A 90 -10.26 -4.15 5.64
CA CYS A 90 -10.97 -3.18 6.47
C CYS A 90 -10.95 -3.57 7.95
N ALA A 91 -11.40 -2.67 8.82
CA ALA A 91 -11.48 -2.97 10.24
C ALA A 91 -12.70 -3.83 10.55
N SER A 92 -13.88 -3.51 10.01
CA SER A 92 -15.14 -4.17 10.34
C SER A 92 -16.11 -4.15 9.15
N LEU A 93 -17.03 -5.15 9.17
CA LEU A 93 -18.18 -5.29 8.28
C LEU A 93 -19.50 -5.38 9.08
N ASP A 94 -19.56 -4.78 10.26
CA ASP A 94 -20.69 -4.92 11.18
C ASP A 94 -21.91 -4.06 10.79
N SER A 95 -21.73 -3.03 9.98
CA SER A 95 -22.81 -2.18 9.48
C SER A 95 -23.29 -2.60 8.09
N GLU A 96 -24.58 -2.40 7.80
CA GLU A 96 -25.15 -2.62 6.48
C GLU A 96 -24.40 -1.84 5.41
N ALA A 97 -24.06 -0.57 5.67
CA ALA A 97 -23.29 0.26 4.76
C ALA A 97 -21.88 -0.28 4.46
N SER A 98 -21.19 -0.90 5.46
CA SER A 98 -19.88 -1.52 5.22
C SER A 98 -20.01 -2.82 4.42
N GLN A 99 -21.07 -3.60 4.65
CA GLN A 99 -21.35 -4.81 3.89
C GLN A 99 -21.72 -4.51 2.43
N GLU A 100 -22.52 -3.47 2.18
CA GLU A 100 -22.83 -3.03 0.80
C GLU A 100 -21.58 -2.59 0.04
N LYS A 101 -20.69 -1.81 0.69
CA LYS A 101 -19.40 -1.44 0.11
C LYS A 101 -18.52 -2.66 -0.19
N ALA A 102 -18.42 -3.61 0.75
CA ALA A 102 -17.66 -4.84 0.55
C ALA A 102 -18.21 -5.62 -0.66
N LYS A 103 -19.51 -5.83 -0.74
CA LYS A 103 -20.15 -6.47 -1.89
C LYS A 103 -19.85 -5.78 -3.21
N ALA A 104 -19.79 -4.44 -3.24
CA ALA A 104 -19.45 -3.70 -4.45
C ALA A 104 -18.03 -4.02 -4.93
N PHE A 105 -17.06 -4.16 -4.02
CA PHE A 105 -15.69 -4.59 -4.35
C PHE A 105 -15.64 -6.06 -4.77
N GLU A 106 -16.33 -6.94 -4.06
CA GLU A 106 -16.38 -8.37 -4.39
C GLU A 106 -16.99 -8.62 -5.78
N ASN A 107 -18.01 -7.86 -6.17
CA ASN A 107 -18.65 -7.95 -7.48
C ASN A 107 -17.71 -7.62 -8.65
N ILE A 108 -16.65 -6.86 -8.41
CA ILE A 108 -15.62 -6.58 -9.42
C ILE A 108 -14.39 -7.49 -9.28
N GLY A 109 -14.41 -8.48 -8.38
CA GLY A 109 -13.35 -9.46 -8.22
C GLY A 109 -12.27 -9.10 -7.18
N VAL A 110 -12.51 -8.11 -6.32
CA VAL A 110 -11.63 -7.75 -5.20
C VAL A 110 -12.01 -8.60 -3.98
N GLN A 111 -11.02 -9.21 -3.35
CA GLN A 111 -11.23 -9.89 -2.07
C GLN A 111 -11.31 -8.86 -0.93
N VAL A 112 -12.35 -8.92 -0.10
CA VAL A 112 -12.50 -8.03 1.06
C VAL A 112 -12.36 -8.84 2.34
N ILE A 113 -11.52 -8.36 3.27
CA ILE A 113 -11.26 -9.01 4.57
C ILE A 113 -11.44 -8.00 5.69
N ALA A 114 -12.07 -8.42 6.79
CA ALA A 114 -12.20 -7.60 7.99
C ALA A 114 -11.27 -8.12 9.09
N MET A 115 -10.38 -7.24 9.58
CA MET A 115 -9.43 -7.53 10.67
C MET A 115 -9.26 -6.29 11.54
N ALA A 116 -10.03 -6.18 12.62
CA ALA A 116 -9.91 -5.06 13.55
C ALA A 116 -8.91 -5.35 14.67
N ASN A 117 -8.10 -4.34 14.99
CA ASN A 117 -7.41 -4.26 16.28
C ASN A 117 -8.33 -3.62 17.34
N THR A 118 -7.85 -3.50 18.58
CA THR A 118 -8.59 -2.92 19.71
C THR A 118 -8.94 -1.43 19.55
N HIS A 119 -8.35 -0.75 18.57
CA HIS A 119 -8.57 0.67 18.27
C HIS A 119 -9.46 0.91 17.05
N GLY A 120 -10.11 -0.13 16.51
CA GLY A 120 -10.96 -0.03 15.33
C GLY A 120 -10.20 0.29 14.04
N LYS A 121 -8.92 -0.08 13.98
CA LYS A 121 -8.06 -0.04 12.79
C LYS A 121 -7.78 -1.46 12.32
N VAL A 122 -7.20 -1.59 11.13
CA VAL A 122 -6.70 -2.89 10.68
C VAL A 122 -5.60 -3.37 11.62
N ASP A 123 -5.68 -4.63 12.03
CA ASP A 123 -4.67 -5.34 12.81
C ASP A 123 -3.53 -5.78 11.88
N LEU A 124 -2.44 -5.02 11.86
CA LEU A 124 -1.34 -5.25 10.92
C LEU A 124 -0.59 -6.56 11.19
N PRO A 125 -0.20 -6.90 12.42
CA PRO A 125 0.43 -8.20 12.71
C PRO A 125 -0.43 -9.38 12.27
N LYS A 126 -1.74 -9.33 12.54
CA LYS A 126 -2.68 -10.37 12.12
C LYS A 126 -2.83 -10.43 10.60
N LEU A 127 -2.79 -9.28 9.92
CA LEU A 127 -2.82 -9.22 8.46
C LEU A 127 -1.60 -9.93 7.87
N PHE A 128 -0.38 -9.64 8.33
CA PHE A 128 0.82 -10.30 7.81
C PHE A 128 0.81 -11.80 8.08
N ALA A 129 0.39 -12.23 9.26
CA ALA A 129 0.22 -13.65 9.57
C ALA A 129 -0.79 -14.33 8.62
N TYR A 130 -1.92 -13.68 8.34
CA TYR A 130 -2.93 -14.17 7.40
C TYR A 130 -2.37 -14.28 5.97
N LEU A 131 -1.67 -13.25 5.47
CA LEU A 131 -1.09 -13.26 4.14
C LEU A 131 -0.03 -14.37 3.98
N ALA A 132 0.76 -14.63 5.02
CA ALA A 132 1.74 -15.69 5.02
C ALA A 132 1.08 -17.09 5.03
N GLN A 133 0.06 -17.30 5.86
CA GLN A 133 -0.56 -18.62 6.08
C GLN A 133 -1.54 -18.98 4.96
N GLU A 134 -2.43 -18.06 4.58
CA GLU A 134 -3.52 -18.35 3.64
C GLU A 134 -3.14 -18.08 2.18
N HIS A 135 -2.26 -17.09 1.94
CA HIS A 135 -1.84 -16.71 0.59
C HIS A 135 -0.39 -17.10 0.27
N HIS A 136 0.34 -17.70 1.22
CA HIS A 136 1.75 -18.10 1.08
C HIS A 136 2.66 -16.94 0.62
N MET A 137 2.35 -15.71 1.06
CA MET A 137 3.12 -14.51 0.75
C MET A 137 4.25 -14.36 1.75
N ASN A 138 5.49 -14.60 1.32
CA ASN A 138 6.68 -14.52 2.17
C ASN A 138 7.37 -13.15 2.13
N GLU A 139 7.11 -12.36 1.09
CA GLU A 139 7.72 -11.06 0.89
C GLU A 139 6.66 -10.05 0.44
N ILE A 140 6.51 -8.98 1.24
CA ILE A 140 5.55 -7.92 1.00
C ILE A 140 6.30 -6.59 0.90
N HIS A 141 6.26 -5.98 -0.28
CA HIS A 141 6.83 -4.68 -0.53
C HIS A 141 5.85 -3.59 -0.14
N VAL A 142 6.20 -2.76 0.85
CA VAL A 142 5.32 -1.69 1.33
C VAL A 142 5.63 -0.38 0.62
N GLU A 143 4.62 0.19 -0.04
CA GLU A 143 4.65 1.53 -0.62
C GLU A 143 3.49 2.34 -0.04
N ALA A 144 3.74 3.01 1.07
CA ALA A 144 2.69 3.67 1.83
C ALA A 144 3.08 5.08 2.27
N GLY A 145 2.06 5.87 2.60
CA GLY A 145 2.26 7.18 3.19
C GLY A 145 2.65 7.10 4.67
N PHE A 146 3.09 8.23 5.21
CA PHE A 146 3.70 8.37 6.54
C PHE A 146 2.87 7.77 7.70
N LYS A 147 1.53 7.80 7.62
CA LYS A 147 0.65 7.26 8.68
C LYS A 147 0.74 5.74 8.77
N LEU A 148 0.68 5.05 7.63
CA LEU A 148 0.77 3.59 7.60
C LEU A 148 2.19 3.13 7.89
N ASN A 149 3.21 3.81 7.37
CA ASN A 149 4.61 3.54 7.70
C ASN A 149 4.85 3.65 9.21
N GLY A 150 4.34 4.70 9.86
CA GLY A 150 4.44 4.86 11.31
C GLY A 150 3.72 3.75 12.09
N SER A 151 2.56 3.27 11.62
CA SER A 151 1.87 2.14 12.25
C SER A 151 2.66 0.85 12.11
N LEU A 152 3.19 0.54 10.93
CA LEU A 152 4.01 -0.64 10.68
C LEU A 152 5.26 -0.69 11.57
N LEU A 153 5.93 0.44 11.73
CA LEU A 153 7.10 0.55 12.62
C LEU A 153 6.72 0.36 14.11
N ARG A 154 5.63 0.98 14.56
CA ARG A 154 5.17 0.85 15.95
C ARG A 154 4.68 -0.55 16.31
N GLU A 155 4.14 -1.27 15.34
CA GLU A 155 3.58 -2.62 15.52
C GLU A 155 4.60 -3.72 15.18
N ASP A 156 5.89 -3.35 15.00
CA ASP A 156 7.01 -4.26 14.74
C ASP A 156 6.77 -5.18 13.52
N CYS A 157 6.22 -4.59 12.44
CA CYS A 157 5.88 -5.27 11.21
C CYS A 157 6.87 -5.00 10.06
N VAL A 158 8.10 -4.54 10.37
CA VAL A 158 9.08 -4.16 9.36
C VAL A 158 10.39 -4.91 9.60
N ASP A 159 10.78 -5.74 8.65
CA ASP A 159 12.06 -6.48 8.68
C ASP A 159 13.17 -5.69 8.00
N GLU A 160 12.86 -4.95 6.93
CA GLU A 160 13.84 -4.23 6.11
C GLU A 160 13.29 -2.87 5.67
N LEU A 161 14.18 -1.85 5.63
CA LEU A 161 13.89 -0.52 5.12
C LEU A 161 14.71 -0.24 3.87
N LEU A 162 14.02 -0.01 2.74
CA LEU A 162 14.62 0.43 1.50
C LEU A 162 14.51 1.95 1.37
N LEU A 163 15.66 2.65 1.46
CA LEU A 163 15.70 4.11 1.49
C LEU A 163 16.44 4.67 0.28
N TYR A 164 15.73 5.47 -0.53
CA TYR A 164 16.31 6.25 -1.63
C TYR A 164 16.45 7.70 -1.21
N TYR A 165 17.69 8.18 -1.17
CA TYR A 165 17.99 9.58 -0.83
C TYR A 165 18.24 10.44 -2.07
N ALA A 166 17.47 11.51 -2.21
CA ALA A 166 17.83 12.59 -3.12
C ALA A 166 18.79 13.56 -2.41
N PRO A 167 19.87 14.00 -3.06
CA PRO A 167 20.96 14.74 -2.42
C PRO A 167 20.64 16.24 -2.23
N PHE A 168 19.47 16.52 -1.64
CA PHE A 168 19.08 17.88 -1.28
C PHE A 168 18.20 17.88 -0.01
N PHE A 169 18.06 19.05 0.60
CA PHE A 169 17.16 19.33 1.73
C PHE A 169 15.87 19.95 1.19
N MET A 170 14.74 19.51 1.70
CA MET A 170 13.43 20.05 1.34
C MET A 170 12.97 21.14 2.33
N GLY A 171 13.34 21.03 3.60
CA GLY A 171 12.90 21.92 4.66
C GLY A 171 11.51 21.56 5.16
N GLU A 172 10.50 22.35 4.84
CA GLU A 172 9.12 22.03 5.18
C GLU A 172 8.58 20.90 4.28
N GLY A 173 7.99 19.87 4.89
CA GLY A 173 7.48 18.71 4.15
C GLY A 173 7.00 17.59 5.06
N ILE A 174 6.34 16.60 4.46
CA ILE A 174 5.83 15.42 5.15
C ILE A 174 6.98 14.44 5.39
N GLY A 175 7.12 13.94 6.62
CA GLY A 175 8.11 12.92 6.97
C GLY A 175 7.75 11.53 6.46
N MET A 176 8.72 10.60 6.49
CA MET A 176 8.52 9.23 5.99
C MET A 176 7.65 8.37 6.92
N ALA A 177 7.52 8.70 8.19
CA ALA A 177 6.74 7.99 9.20
C ALA A 177 6.21 8.96 10.27
N ASN A 178 5.12 8.55 10.99
CA ASN A 178 4.46 9.31 12.07
C ASN A 178 4.26 8.42 13.30
#